data_9fa45b8fe6f9d737ab5b887effabd3fc
#
_entry.id   9fa45b8fe6f9d737ab5b887effabd3fc
#
_cell.length_a   1.000
_cell.length_b   1.000
_cell.length_c   1.000
_cell.angle_alpha   90.00
_cell.angle_beta   90.00
_cell.angle_gamma   90.00
#
_symmetry.space_group_name_H-M   'P 1'
#
loop_
_entity.id
_entity.type
_entity.pdbx_description
1 polymer ?
#
loop_
_entity_poly.entity_id
_entity_poly.type
_entity_poly.pdbx_seq_one_letter_code
_entity_poly.pdbx_strand_id
1 'polypeptide(L)'
;MKIFKKDKTKEIRNERPLERERLNKLTSSSSSSSSSDNNNNNNNNNQSLRTLRIFRINAVKNPNDVPHFDEFQVPVKRWTTVLDALLDAKSYQDSSLGIRYSCRMASCGSCGMKINGIPRLACYTKISDLDTNTITCEPLPNFPYIRDLVTDFSKFFDHHRSVMPFIQNKKADIPDVNELSEYQQSPQDLDKFLQFSYCIKCGLCYSACPTVATDLKFPGPQALSQAYRYFADSRDSDKSNRLKVIDTSHGIWRCHFAGSCSNVCPKGVDPALGIQLLRSHLLGISNSEKKIAKLQDRSNNNNNYNNFYSEELEEKEEEEEEEK
;
A
#
# COMPACT_ATOMS: atom_id res chain seq x y z
N MET A 1 -52.39 11.16 -15.14
CA MET A 1 -52.00 9.76 -15.30
C MET A 1 -50.71 9.56 -14.52
N LYS A 2 -50.83 9.14 -13.23
CA LYS A 2 -49.67 8.96 -12.33
C LYS A 2 -49.23 7.51 -12.43
N ILE A 3 -48.03 7.28 -12.95
CA ILE A 3 -47.41 5.94 -12.98
C ILE A 3 -46.64 5.75 -11.70
N PHE A 4 -47.15 4.90 -10.84
CA PHE A 4 -46.47 4.40 -9.64
C PHE A 4 -45.29 3.52 -10.09
N LYS A 5 -44.03 3.98 -9.90
CA LYS A 5 -42.88 3.08 -9.94
C LYS A 5 -42.81 2.33 -8.59
N LYS A 6 -43.10 1.05 -8.64
CA LYS A 6 -42.85 0.14 -7.50
C LYS A 6 -41.37 0.11 -7.17
N ASP A 7 -41.10 0.35 -5.90
CA ASP A 7 -39.75 0.32 -5.33
C ASP A 7 -39.27 -1.15 -5.22
N LYS A 8 -38.39 -1.53 -6.15
CA LYS A 8 -37.79 -2.88 -6.22
C LYS A 8 -36.71 -3.13 -5.16
N THR A 9 -36.41 -2.15 -4.32
CA THR A 9 -35.31 -2.26 -3.35
C THR A 9 -35.71 -3.01 -2.07
N LYS A 10 -36.98 -3.25 -1.83
CA LYS A 10 -37.46 -4.01 -0.64
C LYS A 10 -37.53 -5.52 -0.82
N GLU A 11 -37.58 -6.02 -2.05
CA GLU A 11 -37.67 -7.48 -2.30
C GLU A 11 -36.33 -8.23 -2.24
N ILE A 12 -35.19 -7.52 -2.36
CA ILE A 12 -33.85 -8.16 -2.39
C ILE A 12 -33.32 -8.51 -0.97
N ARG A 13 -34.00 -8.03 0.09
CA ARG A 13 -33.54 -8.25 1.48
C ARG A 13 -33.92 -9.59 2.11
N ASN A 14 -34.79 -10.38 1.49
CA ASN A 14 -35.31 -11.61 2.08
C ASN A 14 -34.79 -12.92 1.49
N GLU A 15 -33.87 -12.89 0.54
CA GLU A 15 -33.35 -14.12 -0.08
C GLU A 15 -31.84 -14.25 0.08
N ARG A 16 -31.40 -14.81 1.22
CA ARG A 16 -30.10 -15.53 1.30
C ARG A 16 -30.13 -16.69 2.33
N PRO A 17 -30.75 -17.80 1.98
CA PRO A 17 -30.66 -19.01 2.78
C PRO A 17 -29.24 -19.58 2.88
N LEU A 18 -28.43 -19.40 1.81
CA LEU A 18 -27.07 -19.94 1.65
C LEU A 18 -26.05 -19.41 2.67
N GLU A 19 -26.24 -18.20 3.16
CA GLU A 19 -25.29 -17.57 4.09
C GLU A 19 -25.42 -18.11 5.50
N ARG A 20 -26.66 -18.29 6.01
CA ARG A 20 -26.94 -18.91 7.29
C ARG A 20 -26.50 -20.38 7.33
N GLU A 21 -26.69 -21.11 6.22
CA GLU A 21 -26.24 -22.50 6.10
C GLU A 21 -24.72 -22.61 6.09
N ARG A 22 -24.01 -21.65 5.42
CA ARG A 22 -22.55 -21.61 5.38
C ARG A 22 -21.96 -21.32 6.76
N LEU A 23 -22.47 -20.31 7.48
CA LEU A 23 -22.04 -19.98 8.84
C LEU A 23 -22.39 -21.11 9.84
N ASN A 24 -23.56 -21.70 9.74
CA ASN A 24 -23.94 -22.82 10.60
C ASN A 24 -23.08 -24.08 10.35
N LYS A 25 -22.68 -24.35 9.10
CA LYS A 25 -21.72 -25.44 8.81
C LYS A 25 -20.35 -25.18 9.39
N LEU A 26 -19.91 -23.91 9.46
CA LEU A 26 -18.62 -23.51 10.03
C LEU A 26 -18.64 -23.53 11.57
N THR A 27 -19.76 -23.21 12.21
CA THR A 27 -19.91 -23.22 13.68
C THR A 27 -20.19 -24.60 14.23
N SER A 28 -20.87 -25.50 13.49
CA SER A 28 -21.16 -26.87 13.93
C SER A 28 -19.92 -27.79 13.89
N SER A 29 -18.84 -27.43 13.17
CA SER A 29 -17.61 -28.21 13.18
C SER A 29 -16.67 -27.91 14.37
N SER A 30 -17.00 -26.92 15.21
CA SER A 30 -16.17 -26.53 16.37
C SER A 30 -16.64 -27.07 17.74
N SER A 31 -17.72 -27.84 17.79
CA SER A 31 -18.33 -28.30 19.09
C SER A 31 -18.29 -29.81 19.35
N SER A 32 -17.35 -30.55 18.74
CA SER A 32 -17.17 -31.97 19.07
C SER A 32 -15.71 -32.35 19.22
N SER A 33 -15.15 -32.14 20.40
CA SER A 33 -13.92 -32.80 20.82
C SER A 33 -14.00 -33.26 22.27
N SER A 34 -14.47 -34.50 22.45
CA SER A 34 -14.08 -35.31 23.60
C SER A 34 -13.88 -36.75 23.13
N SER A 35 -12.65 -37.21 23.35
CA SER A 35 -12.13 -38.58 23.50
C SER A 35 -12.04 -39.53 22.31
N SER A 36 -10.84 -40.01 22.17
CA SER A 36 -10.26 -41.31 21.79
C SER A 36 -9.70 -41.49 20.39
N ASP A 37 -8.39 -41.72 20.39
CA ASP A 37 -7.51 -42.45 19.48
C ASP A 37 -8.09 -43.00 18.18
N ASN A 38 -7.52 -42.52 17.04
CA ASN A 38 -6.91 -43.40 16.04
C ASN A 38 -6.36 -42.57 14.88
N ASN A 39 -5.11 -42.93 14.48
CA ASN A 39 -4.41 -42.51 13.27
C ASN A 39 -5.34 -42.49 12.05
N ASN A 40 -5.47 -41.32 11.41
CA ASN A 40 -5.66 -41.23 9.98
C ASN A 40 -5.36 -39.81 9.50
N ASN A 41 -4.49 -39.69 8.52
CA ASN A 41 -4.21 -38.50 7.74
C ASN A 41 -5.51 -37.80 7.29
N ASN A 42 -5.97 -36.84 8.04
CA ASN A 42 -7.00 -35.90 7.61
C ASN A 42 -6.37 -34.51 7.52
N ASN A 43 -6.20 -34.03 6.31
CA ASN A 43 -6.04 -32.62 5.99
C ASN A 43 -7.19 -31.83 6.63
N ASN A 44 -7.10 -31.55 7.91
CA ASN A 44 -8.02 -30.70 8.62
C ASN A 44 -7.85 -29.27 8.12
N ASN A 45 -8.71 -28.87 7.19
CA ASN A 45 -8.98 -27.47 6.84
C ASN A 45 -9.49 -26.74 8.10
N ASN A 46 -8.60 -26.41 9.02
CA ASN A 46 -8.92 -25.66 10.24
C ASN A 46 -9.20 -24.21 9.86
N GLN A 47 -10.45 -23.93 9.41
CA GLN A 47 -10.92 -22.58 9.15
C GLN A 47 -11.28 -21.93 10.49
N SER A 48 -10.48 -20.96 10.92
CA SER A 48 -10.83 -20.10 12.06
C SER A 48 -11.70 -18.93 11.60
N LEU A 49 -12.68 -18.53 12.41
CA LEU A 49 -13.44 -17.31 12.17
C LEU A 49 -12.68 -16.12 12.74
N ARG A 50 -12.65 -15.01 12.01
CA ARG A 50 -12.11 -13.71 12.44
C ARG A 50 -13.14 -12.62 12.21
N THR A 51 -13.12 -11.61 13.07
CA THR A 51 -13.99 -10.44 12.94
C THR A 51 -13.29 -9.38 12.09
N LEU A 52 -13.92 -8.96 10.99
CA LEU A 52 -13.56 -7.75 10.26
C LEU A 52 -14.42 -6.60 10.76
N ARG A 53 -13.78 -5.56 11.29
CA ARG A 53 -14.40 -4.30 11.68
C ARG A 53 -14.09 -3.25 10.61
N ILE A 54 -15.10 -2.88 9.82
CA ILE A 54 -14.91 -2.06 8.62
C ILE A 54 -15.53 -0.69 8.81
N PHE A 55 -14.75 0.36 8.53
CA PHE A 55 -15.25 1.73 8.51
C PHE A 55 -16.23 1.95 7.36
N ARG A 56 -17.39 2.55 7.66
CA ARG A 56 -18.47 2.81 6.72
C ARG A 56 -18.81 4.29 6.64
N ILE A 57 -18.88 4.80 5.42
CA ILE A 57 -19.34 6.14 5.07
C ILE A 57 -19.75 6.18 3.61
N ASN A 58 -20.74 6.99 3.26
CA ASN A 58 -21.11 7.25 1.87
C ASN A 58 -21.22 8.76 1.60
N ALA A 59 -20.07 9.43 1.63
CA ALA A 59 -19.97 10.88 1.46
C ALA A 59 -20.50 11.38 0.11
N VAL A 60 -20.52 10.54 -0.92
CA VAL A 60 -21.03 10.90 -2.26
C VAL A 60 -22.56 10.96 -2.30
N LYS A 61 -23.23 9.99 -1.68
CA LYS A 61 -24.72 9.97 -1.66
C LYS A 61 -25.31 10.86 -0.60
N ASN A 62 -24.65 10.97 0.54
CA ASN A 62 -25.08 11.78 1.66
C ASN A 62 -23.87 12.50 2.27
N PRO A 63 -23.66 13.78 1.97
CA PRO A 63 -22.55 14.56 2.54
C PRO A 63 -22.57 14.66 4.08
N ASN A 64 -23.74 14.42 4.68
CA ASN A 64 -23.94 14.42 6.14
C ASN A 64 -23.97 13.01 6.73
N ASP A 65 -23.52 12.00 5.98
CA ASP A 65 -23.44 10.62 6.47
C ASP A 65 -22.50 10.51 7.67
N VAL A 66 -22.95 9.83 8.71
CA VAL A 66 -22.18 9.70 9.96
C VAL A 66 -21.28 8.47 9.83
N PRO A 67 -19.96 8.62 9.96
CA PRO A 67 -19.05 7.50 9.97
C PRO A 67 -19.39 6.49 11.07
N HIS A 68 -19.42 5.21 10.74
CA HIS A 68 -19.65 4.12 11.70
C HIS A 68 -18.81 2.90 11.34
N PHE A 69 -18.86 1.86 12.14
CA PHE A 69 -18.20 0.60 11.88
C PHE A 69 -19.23 -0.53 11.81
N ASP A 70 -19.08 -1.37 10.78
CA ASP A 70 -19.78 -2.64 10.68
C ASP A 70 -18.82 -3.79 10.97
N GLU A 71 -19.34 -4.87 11.57
CA GLU A 71 -18.56 -6.06 11.89
C GLU A 71 -19.06 -7.26 11.07
N PHE A 72 -18.09 -7.99 10.49
CA PHE A 72 -18.33 -9.15 9.63
C PHE A 72 -17.54 -10.34 10.14
N GLN A 73 -18.16 -11.52 10.22
CA GLN A 73 -17.45 -12.76 10.52
C GLN A 73 -16.99 -13.43 9.22
N VAL A 74 -15.70 -13.65 9.09
CA VAL A 74 -15.10 -14.24 7.88
C VAL A 74 -14.28 -15.47 8.19
N PRO A 75 -14.38 -16.52 7.36
CA PRO A 75 -13.55 -17.71 7.49
C PRO A 75 -12.13 -17.40 7.02
N VAL A 76 -11.14 -17.76 7.83
CA VAL A 76 -9.74 -17.50 7.58
C VAL A 76 -8.96 -18.82 7.54
N LYS A 77 -8.12 -18.95 6.52
CA LYS A 77 -7.09 -19.98 6.35
C LYS A 77 -5.72 -19.36 6.59
N ARG A 78 -4.67 -20.18 6.71
CA ARG A 78 -3.29 -19.75 6.96
C ARG A 78 -2.81 -18.61 6.05
N TRP A 79 -3.17 -18.62 4.78
CA TRP A 79 -2.73 -17.62 3.77
C TRP A 79 -3.79 -16.60 3.37
N THR A 80 -4.92 -16.55 4.06
CA THR A 80 -5.96 -15.56 3.76
C THR A 80 -5.44 -14.15 4.01
N THR A 81 -5.47 -13.32 2.98
CA THR A 81 -5.13 -11.90 3.09
C THR A 81 -6.33 -11.09 3.59
N VAL A 82 -6.06 -9.88 4.08
CA VAL A 82 -7.14 -8.94 4.47
C VAL A 82 -8.04 -8.63 3.27
N LEU A 83 -7.48 -8.56 2.05
CA LEU A 83 -8.29 -8.34 0.84
C LEU A 83 -9.23 -9.53 0.55
N ASP A 84 -8.76 -10.77 0.72
CA ASP A 84 -9.60 -11.95 0.50
C ASP A 84 -10.77 -11.96 1.48
N ALA A 85 -10.52 -11.64 2.75
CA ALA A 85 -11.55 -11.54 3.77
C ALA A 85 -12.56 -10.41 3.48
N LEU A 86 -12.09 -9.25 3.02
CA LEU A 86 -12.95 -8.14 2.61
C LEU A 86 -13.83 -8.51 1.41
N LEU A 87 -13.28 -9.26 0.45
CA LEU A 87 -14.03 -9.74 -0.71
C LEU A 87 -15.03 -10.83 -0.33
N ASP A 88 -14.70 -11.67 0.65
CA ASP A 88 -15.64 -12.63 1.23
C ASP A 88 -16.83 -11.92 1.88
N ALA A 89 -16.57 -10.96 2.77
CA ALA A 89 -17.61 -10.14 3.40
C ALA A 89 -18.47 -9.43 2.35
N LYS A 90 -17.85 -8.83 1.32
CA LYS A 90 -18.58 -8.17 0.22
C LYS A 90 -19.44 -9.12 -0.59
N SER A 91 -18.97 -10.34 -0.84
CA SER A 91 -19.68 -11.29 -1.70
C SER A 91 -20.84 -11.97 -0.99
N TYR A 92 -20.71 -12.24 0.31
CA TYR A 92 -21.65 -13.09 1.04
C TYR A 92 -22.46 -12.35 2.11
N GLN A 93 -21.98 -11.21 2.64
CA GLN A 93 -22.64 -10.52 3.75
C GLN A 93 -23.17 -9.14 3.34
N ASP A 94 -22.36 -8.27 2.75
CA ASP A 94 -22.82 -6.95 2.30
C ASP A 94 -22.17 -6.52 0.98
N SER A 95 -22.90 -6.68 -0.11
CA SER A 95 -22.46 -6.27 -1.45
C SER A 95 -22.26 -4.76 -1.60
N SER A 96 -22.75 -3.96 -0.64
CA SER A 96 -22.62 -2.50 -0.66
C SER A 96 -21.24 -2.01 -0.27
N LEU A 97 -20.36 -2.85 0.28
CA LEU A 97 -19.01 -2.47 0.70
C LEU A 97 -18.21 -1.82 -0.43
N GLY A 98 -17.71 -0.60 -0.18
CA GLY A 98 -16.82 0.13 -1.07
C GLY A 98 -15.36 -0.28 -0.87
N ILE A 99 -14.79 -1.01 -1.80
CA ILE A 99 -13.40 -1.49 -1.76
C ILE A 99 -12.72 -1.23 -3.10
N ARG A 100 -11.50 -0.69 -3.08
CA ARG A 100 -10.67 -0.55 -4.29
C ARG A 100 -9.61 -1.64 -4.32
N TYR A 101 -9.54 -2.39 -5.41
CA TYR A 101 -8.51 -3.41 -5.63
C TYR A 101 -8.33 -3.68 -7.12
N SER A 102 -7.20 -4.34 -7.49
CA SER A 102 -6.94 -4.76 -8.88
C SER A 102 -6.04 -5.99 -8.93
N CYS A 103 -4.71 -5.86 -8.89
CA CYS A 103 -3.74 -6.94 -9.20
C CYS A 103 -3.73 -8.10 -8.19
N ARG A 104 -4.10 -7.90 -6.93
CA ARG A 104 -4.06 -8.86 -5.81
C ARG A 104 -2.68 -9.41 -5.46
N MET A 105 -1.59 -8.82 -5.98
CA MET A 105 -0.21 -9.29 -5.85
C MET A 105 0.77 -8.17 -5.47
N ALA A 106 0.33 -7.17 -4.70
CA ALA A 106 1.14 -6.03 -4.24
C ALA A 106 1.84 -5.22 -5.34
N SER A 107 1.35 -5.25 -6.58
CA SER A 107 1.97 -4.57 -7.73
C SER A 107 1.31 -3.23 -8.08
N CYS A 108 -0.02 -3.11 -7.99
CA CYS A 108 -0.74 -1.92 -8.47
C CYS A 108 -0.98 -0.83 -7.42
N GLY A 109 -0.86 -1.14 -6.12
CA GLY A 109 -1.10 -0.19 -5.03
C GLY A 109 -2.56 0.15 -4.71
N SER A 110 -3.54 -0.35 -5.51
CA SER A 110 -4.95 0.07 -5.42
C SER A 110 -5.64 -0.30 -4.10
N CYS A 111 -5.22 -1.38 -3.44
CA CYS A 111 -5.83 -1.88 -2.22
C CYS A 111 -5.22 -1.29 -0.92
N GLY A 112 -4.58 -0.12 -1.02
CA GLY A 112 -4.06 0.60 0.14
C GLY A 112 -5.18 1.00 1.09
N MET A 113 -5.03 0.69 2.38
CA MET A 113 -5.94 1.09 3.45
C MET A 113 -5.21 1.05 4.80
N LYS A 114 -5.82 1.58 5.84
CA LYS A 114 -5.30 1.51 7.20
C LYS A 114 -5.82 0.24 7.86
N ILE A 115 -4.91 -0.69 8.19
CA ILE A 115 -5.23 -1.98 8.82
C ILE A 115 -4.63 -1.99 10.22
N ASN A 116 -5.47 -2.15 11.23
CA ASN A 116 -5.07 -2.10 12.65
C ASN A 116 -4.18 -0.89 12.96
N GLY A 117 -4.59 0.30 12.46
CA GLY A 117 -3.87 1.56 12.69
C GLY A 117 -2.70 1.84 11.75
N ILE A 118 -2.24 0.89 10.93
CA ILE A 118 -1.07 1.02 10.06
C ILE A 118 -1.50 1.01 8.59
N PRO A 119 -1.07 2.00 7.76
CA PRO A 119 -1.29 1.96 6.31
C PRO A 119 -0.57 0.79 5.66
N ARG A 120 -1.32 -0.12 5.03
CA ARG A 120 -0.81 -1.34 4.38
C ARG A 120 -1.57 -1.64 3.10
N LEU A 121 -1.03 -2.54 2.25
CA LEU A 121 -1.75 -3.13 1.13
C LEU A 121 -2.56 -4.33 1.61
N ALA A 122 -3.87 -4.30 1.46
CA ALA A 122 -4.74 -5.39 1.93
C ALA A 122 -4.45 -6.74 1.25
N CYS A 123 -4.01 -6.73 -0.02
CA CYS A 123 -3.65 -7.96 -0.74
C CYS A 123 -2.30 -8.57 -0.33
N TYR A 124 -1.49 -7.83 0.44
CA TYR A 124 -0.17 -8.27 0.89
C TYR A 124 -0.09 -8.44 2.41
N THR A 125 -1.17 -8.19 3.12
CA THR A 125 -1.27 -8.35 4.56
C THR A 125 -2.02 -9.64 4.86
N LYS A 126 -1.31 -10.67 5.34
CA LYS A 126 -1.93 -11.91 5.81
C LYS A 126 -2.62 -11.66 7.15
N ILE A 127 -3.75 -12.29 7.37
CA ILE A 127 -4.48 -12.17 8.65
C ILE A 127 -3.71 -12.89 9.76
N SER A 128 -3.01 -13.98 9.44
CA SER A 128 -2.15 -14.69 10.39
C SER A 128 -1.07 -13.82 11.02
N ASP A 129 -0.57 -12.82 10.27
CA ASP A 129 0.54 -11.96 10.71
C ASP A 129 0.09 -10.79 11.60
N LEU A 130 -1.21 -10.70 11.90
CA LEU A 130 -1.79 -9.57 12.66
C LEU A 130 -2.01 -9.86 14.14
N ASP A 131 -1.81 -11.09 14.59
CA ASP A 131 -1.95 -11.56 16.00
C ASP A 131 -3.20 -11.05 16.73
N THR A 132 -4.29 -10.77 15.98
CA THR A 132 -5.53 -10.23 16.54
C THR A 132 -6.75 -11.00 16.04
N ASN A 133 -7.76 -11.13 16.88
CA ASN A 133 -9.03 -11.74 16.49
C ASN A 133 -9.91 -10.76 15.68
N THR A 134 -9.74 -9.46 15.90
CA THR A 134 -10.47 -8.40 15.20
C THR A 134 -9.52 -7.60 14.32
N ILE A 135 -9.82 -7.55 13.04
CA ILE A 135 -9.07 -6.78 12.04
C ILE A 135 -9.86 -5.50 11.72
N THR A 136 -9.33 -4.35 12.11
CA THR A 136 -9.96 -3.06 11.81
C THR A 136 -9.45 -2.53 10.49
N CYS A 137 -10.35 -2.29 9.54
CA CYS A 137 -10.06 -1.72 8.23
C CYS A 137 -10.68 -0.32 8.12
N GLU A 138 -9.83 0.68 7.85
CA GLU A 138 -10.20 2.07 7.71
C GLU A 138 -9.66 2.63 6.39
N PRO A 139 -10.26 3.69 5.82
CA PRO A 139 -9.68 4.37 4.66
C PRO A 139 -8.32 4.97 5.00
N LEU A 140 -7.52 5.24 3.96
CA LEU A 140 -6.23 5.91 4.13
C LEU A 140 -6.44 7.32 4.71
N PRO A 141 -5.84 7.67 5.85
CA PRO A 141 -5.84 9.04 6.35
C PRO A 141 -5.13 10.00 5.39
N ASN A 142 -5.37 11.30 5.55
CA ASN A 142 -4.87 12.38 4.69
C ASN A 142 -5.44 12.39 3.25
N PHE A 143 -6.45 11.57 2.98
CA PHE A 143 -7.19 11.56 1.72
C PHE A 143 -8.68 11.82 1.99
N PRO A 144 -9.38 12.59 1.14
CA PRO A 144 -10.85 12.74 1.25
C PRO A 144 -11.54 11.39 1.06
N TYR A 145 -12.62 11.16 1.79
CA TYR A 145 -13.43 9.95 1.69
C TYR A 145 -14.38 10.05 0.50
N ILE A 146 -14.44 8.97 -0.29
CA ILE A 146 -15.47 8.78 -1.32
C ILE A 146 -16.58 7.89 -0.74
N ARG A 147 -16.19 6.67 -0.35
CA ARG A 147 -17.11 5.69 0.21
C ARG A 147 -16.34 4.59 0.93
N ASP A 148 -16.70 4.30 2.17
CA ASP A 148 -16.12 3.25 3.00
C ASP A 148 -14.57 3.29 2.99
N LEU A 149 -13.92 2.30 2.38
CA LEU A 149 -12.46 2.21 2.28
C LEU A 149 -11.88 2.92 1.05
N VAL A 150 -12.73 3.56 0.23
CA VAL A 150 -12.31 4.24 -1.00
C VAL A 150 -12.10 5.73 -0.75
N THR A 151 -10.94 6.24 -1.11
CA THR A 151 -10.51 7.62 -0.94
C THR A 151 -10.20 8.30 -2.27
N ASP A 152 -10.22 9.63 -2.32
CA ASP A 152 -9.87 10.44 -3.49
C ASP A 152 -8.36 10.71 -3.54
N PHE A 153 -7.72 10.31 -4.64
CA PHE A 153 -6.30 10.47 -4.92
C PHE A 153 -5.98 11.69 -5.79
N SER A 154 -6.97 12.51 -6.16
CA SER A 154 -6.80 13.61 -7.12
C SER A 154 -5.66 14.54 -6.70
N LYS A 155 -5.70 15.06 -5.48
CA LYS A 155 -4.67 15.95 -4.93
C LYS A 155 -3.28 15.29 -4.85
N PHE A 156 -3.22 14.02 -4.48
CA PHE A 156 -1.98 13.26 -4.46
C PHE A 156 -1.34 13.19 -5.84
N PHE A 157 -2.13 12.95 -6.89
CA PHE A 157 -1.62 12.92 -8.26
C PHE A 157 -1.31 14.32 -8.80
N ASP A 158 -1.99 15.38 -8.32
CA ASP A 158 -1.62 16.75 -8.67
C ASP A 158 -0.24 17.11 -8.12
N HIS A 159 0.03 16.78 -6.86
CA HIS A 159 1.38 16.91 -6.28
C HIS A 159 2.43 16.05 -7.01
N HIS A 160 2.05 14.84 -7.43
CA HIS A 160 2.94 14.00 -8.24
C HIS A 160 3.26 14.65 -9.60
N ARG A 161 2.26 15.20 -10.30
CA ARG A 161 2.45 15.87 -11.59
C ARG A 161 3.29 17.15 -11.46
N SER A 162 3.13 17.90 -10.36
CA SER A 162 3.84 19.15 -10.16
C SER A 162 5.37 19.01 -10.17
N VAL A 163 5.90 17.85 -9.78
CA VAL A 163 7.33 17.57 -9.77
C VAL A 163 7.87 17.06 -11.12
N MET A 164 7.05 17.10 -12.18
CA MET A 164 7.42 16.67 -13.54
C MET A 164 8.04 15.27 -13.56
N PRO A 165 7.26 14.20 -13.24
CA PRO A 165 7.77 12.84 -13.04
C PRO A 165 8.02 12.11 -14.36
N PHE A 166 8.84 12.69 -15.23
CA PHE A 166 9.28 12.15 -16.52
C PHE A 166 10.63 12.74 -16.88
N ILE A 167 11.39 12.04 -17.73
CA ILE A 167 12.68 12.50 -18.23
C ILE A 167 12.45 13.66 -19.19
N GLN A 168 13.14 14.76 -18.98
CA GLN A 168 13.11 15.94 -19.83
C GLN A 168 14.45 16.08 -20.53
N ASN A 169 14.45 15.86 -21.85
CA ASN A 169 15.61 16.11 -22.69
C ASN A 169 15.35 17.29 -23.61
N LYS A 170 16.34 18.18 -23.74
CA LYS A 170 16.32 19.22 -24.77
C LYS A 170 16.56 18.58 -26.14
N LYS A 171 15.84 19.05 -27.16
CA LYS A 171 15.96 18.51 -28.54
C LYS A 171 17.37 18.45 -29.08
N ALA A 172 18.26 19.31 -28.59
CA ALA A 172 19.67 19.33 -28.97
C ALA A 172 20.47 18.11 -28.47
N ASP A 173 19.96 17.42 -27.45
CA ASP A 173 20.63 16.25 -26.85
C ASP A 173 20.06 14.93 -27.39
N ILE A 174 19.05 14.99 -28.28
CA ILE A 174 18.56 13.82 -28.98
C ILE A 174 19.45 13.63 -30.19
N PRO A 175 20.28 12.56 -30.23
CA PRO A 175 20.95 12.19 -31.47
C PRO A 175 19.90 12.04 -32.55
N ASP A 176 20.18 12.48 -33.76
CA ASP A 176 19.28 12.30 -34.91
C ASP A 176 18.74 10.87 -34.87
N VAL A 177 17.41 10.72 -34.96
CA VAL A 177 16.69 9.44 -34.79
C VAL A 177 16.97 8.55 -36.03
N ASN A 178 18.24 8.37 -36.34
CA ASN A 178 18.69 7.36 -37.29
C ASN A 178 18.96 6.08 -36.52
N GLU A 179 17.91 5.31 -36.39
CA GLU A 179 17.82 3.86 -36.30
C GLU A 179 18.43 3.12 -35.07
N LEU A 180 19.39 3.67 -34.32
CA LEU A 180 20.08 2.93 -33.24
C LEU A 180 20.55 3.78 -32.05
N SER A 181 20.02 4.95 -31.83
CA SER A 181 20.46 5.79 -30.71
C SER A 181 19.79 5.37 -29.39
N GLU A 182 20.50 4.61 -28.59
CA GLU A 182 20.11 4.29 -27.23
C GLU A 182 20.61 5.37 -26.26
N TYR A 183 19.77 5.75 -25.28
CA TYR A 183 20.20 6.56 -24.16
C TYR A 183 21.06 5.71 -23.22
N GLN A 184 22.37 5.77 -23.40
CA GLN A 184 23.30 5.03 -22.56
C GLN A 184 23.28 5.56 -21.13
N GLN A 185 23.30 4.63 -20.17
CA GLN A 185 23.37 4.94 -18.75
C GLN A 185 24.32 3.95 -18.08
N SER A 186 25.26 4.44 -17.26
CA SER A 186 26.15 3.55 -16.51
C SER A 186 25.38 2.86 -15.38
N PRO A 187 25.79 1.64 -14.95
CA PRO A 187 25.22 1.00 -13.77
C PRO A 187 25.28 1.89 -12.52
N GLN A 188 26.36 2.62 -12.32
CA GLN A 188 26.55 3.55 -11.21
C GLN A 188 25.55 4.70 -11.23
N ASP A 189 25.16 5.20 -12.41
CA ASP A 189 24.13 6.22 -12.53
C ASP A 189 22.73 5.66 -12.28
N LEU A 190 22.48 4.43 -12.70
CA LEU A 190 21.22 3.74 -12.41
C LEU A 190 21.04 3.54 -10.89
N ASP A 191 22.07 3.09 -10.19
CA ASP A 191 22.03 2.81 -8.75
C ASP A 191 21.65 4.04 -7.92
N LYS A 192 21.98 5.26 -8.38
CA LYS A 192 21.62 6.51 -7.69
C LYS A 192 20.13 6.69 -7.47
N PHE A 193 19.30 6.14 -8.35
CA PHE A 193 17.84 6.33 -8.27
C PHE A 193 17.02 5.05 -8.37
N LEU A 194 17.63 3.88 -8.53
CA LEU A 194 16.94 2.62 -8.81
C LEU A 194 15.85 2.33 -7.77
N GLN A 195 16.16 2.42 -6.48
CA GLN A 195 15.17 2.17 -5.42
C GLN A 195 13.92 3.05 -5.52
N PHE A 196 14.08 4.31 -5.94
CA PHE A 196 12.95 5.24 -6.09
C PHE A 196 12.06 4.91 -7.30
N SER A 197 12.59 4.12 -8.25
CA SER A 197 11.85 3.64 -9.41
C SER A 197 10.83 2.54 -9.05
N TYR A 198 11.00 1.86 -7.94
CA TYR A 198 10.07 0.83 -7.45
C TYR A 198 8.75 1.40 -6.91
N CYS A 199 8.60 2.72 -6.86
CA CYS A 199 7.39 3.36 -6.35
C CYS A 199 6.16 3.05 -7.19
N ILE A 200 5.18 2.35 -6.60
CA ILE A 200 3.90 1.98 -7.23
C ILE A 200 2.79 3.01 -7.00
N LYS A 201 3.09 4.16 -6.44
CA LYS A 201 2.15 5.28 -6.19
C LYS A 201 0.92 4.88 -5.35
N CYS A 202 1.11 3.97 -4.38
CA CYS A 202 0.02 3.43 -3.56
C CYS A 202 -0.54 4.40 -2.51
N GLY A 203 0.11 5.53 -2.24
CA GLY A 203 -0.34 6.53 -1.27
C GLY A 203 -0.06 6.22 0.21
N LEU A 204 0.48 5.04 0.57
CA LEU A 204 0.71 4.67 1.97
C LEU A 204 1.67 5.63 2.69
N CYS A 205 2.76 6.04 2.04
CA CYS A 205 3.70 7.01 2.59
C CYS A 205 3.08 8.42 2.78
N TYR A 206 2.18 8.82 1.90
CA TYR A 206 1.42 10.07 2.01
C TYR A 206 0.44 10.00 3.19
N SER A 207 -0.25 8.89 3.32
CA SER A 207 -1.17 8.59 4.41
C SER A 207 -0.48 8.57 5.78
N ALA A 208 0.73 8.00 5.88
CA ALA A 208 1.48 7.92 7.13
C ALA A 208 2.21 9.21 7.52
N CYS A 209 2.23 10.23 6.66
CA CYS A 209 3.03 11.43 6.85
C CYS A 209 2.34 12.43 7.78
N PRO A 210 2.93 12.78 8.95
CA PRO A 210 2.35 13.78 9.85
C PRO A 210 2.38 15.19 9.26
N THR A 211 3.35 15.50 8.39
CA THR A 211 3.44 16.80 7.72
C THR A 211 2.28 17.00 6.74
N VAL A 212 1.88 15.96 6.00
CA VAL A 212 0.70 16.03 5.11
C VAL A 212 -0.58 16.28 5.92
N ALA A 213 -0.68 15.69 7.12
CA ALA A 213 -1.83 15.88 7.99
C ALA A 213 -1.99 17.35 8.47
N THR A 214 -0.88 18.08 8.62
CA THR A 214 -0.86 19.45 9.16
C THR A 214 -0.73 20.55 8.10
N ASP A 215 -0.22 20.21 6.90
CA ASP A 215 -0.02 21.16 5.81
C ASP A 215 -0.49 20.57 4.47
N LEU A 216 -1.66 21.00 4.04
CA LEU A 216 -2.26 20.54 2.78
C LEU A 216 -1.54 21.04 1.51
N LYS A 217 -0.60 22.01 1.63
CA LYS A 217 0.23 22.48 0.52
C LYS A 217 1.51 21.67 0.36
N PHE A 218 1.87 20.88 1.37
CA PHE A 218 3.05 20.01 1.31
C PHE A 218 2.86 18.92 0.25
N PRO A 219 3.76 18.77 -0.75
CA PRO A 219 3.60 17.81 -1.83
C PRO A 219 3.58 16.35 -1.38
N GLY A 220 4.11 16.09 -0.20
CA GLY A 220 4.18 14.76 0.37
C GLY A 220 5.43 13.97 -0.03
N PRO A 221 5.68 12.88 0.71
CA PRO A 221 6.93 12.13 0.55
C PRO A 221 7.04 11.43 -0.81
N GLN A 222 5.92 10.99 -1.39
CA GLN A 222 5.93 10.33 -2.70
C GLN A 222 6.35 11.29 -3.82
N ALA A 223 5.79 12.49 -3.89
CA ALA A 223 6.12 13.47 -4.92
C ALA A 223 7.59 13.90 -4.80
N LEU A 224 8.05 14.21 -3.58
CA LEU A 224 9.44 14.61 -3.35
C LEU A 224 10.44 13.47 -3.64
N SER A 225 10.11 12.24 -3.31
CA SER A 225 10.90 11.06 -3.67
C SER A 225 11.00 10.87 -5.19
N GLN A 226 9.91 11.12 -5.92
CA GLN A 226 9.92 11.07 -7.38
C GLN A 226 10.67 12.28 -7.99
N ALA A 227 10.61 13.44 -7.35
CA ALA A 227 11.48 14.55 -7.75
C ALA A 227 12.95 14.15 -7.71
N TYR A 228 13.40 13.47 -6.64
CA TYR A 228 14.76 12.94 -6.55
C TYR A 228 15.06 11.90 -7.62
N ARG A 229 14.15 10.96 -7.85
CA ARG A 229 14.32 9.90 -8.86
C ARG A 229 14.68 10.49 -10.23
N TYR A 230 13.96 11.52 -10.67
CA TYR A 230 14.22 12.16 -11.96
C TYR A 230 15.38 13.17 -11.91
N PHE A 231 15.60 13.82 -10.78
CA PHE A 231 16.75 14.67 -10.55
C PHE A 231 18.09 13.90 -10.64
N ALA A 232 18.14 12.70 -10.08
CA ALA A 232 19.32 11.85 -10.05
C ALA A 232 19.57 11.12 -11.39
N ASP A 233 18.57 11.07 -12.28
CA ASP A 233 18.71 10.41 -13.58
C ASP A 233 19.68 11.18 -14.48
N SER A 234 20.74 10.51 -14.97
CA SER A 234 21.74 11.10 -15.84
C SER A 234 21.18 11.54 -17.20
N ARG A 235 20.05 10.99 -17.60
CA ARG A 235 19.37 11.28 -18.86
C ARG A 235 18.44 12.50 -18.78
N ASP A 236 18.19 13.06 -17.57
CA ASP A 236 17.36 14.25 -17.37
C ASP A 236 18.20 15.52 -17.45
N SER A 237 17.83 16.46 -18.33
CA SER A 237 18.53 17.72 -18.55
C SER A 237 17.88 18.92 -17.84
N ASP A 238 16.67 18.80 -17.31
CA ASP A 238 15.92 19.93 -16.72
C ASP A 238 15.84 19.87 -15.18
N LYS A 239 16.97 19.58 -14.55
CA LYS A 239 17.10 19.47 -13.09
C LYS A 239 16.73 20.77 -12.36
N SER A 240 17.10 21.92 -12.92
CA SER A 240 16.91 23.23 -12.30
C SER A 240 15.43 23.61 -12.14
N ASN A 241 14.60 23.36 -13.14
CA ASN A 241 13.16 23.65 -13.04
C ASN A 241 12.47 22.75 -12.05
N ARG A 242 12.86 21.47 -11.98
CA ARG A 242 12.34 20.54 -10.97
C ARG A 242 12.67 21.00 -9.55
N LEU A 243 13.90 21.48 -9.32
CA LEU A 243 14.29 22.00 -8.01
C LEU A 243 13.49 23.25 -7.62
N LYS A 244 13.24 24.19 -8.54
CA LYS A 244 12.42 25.38 -8.27
C LYS A 244 11.02 25.07 -7.76
N VAL A 245 10.41 23.98 -8.25
CA VAL A 245 9.06 23.57 -7.80
C VAL A 245 9.06 23.11 -6.36
N ILE A 246 10.11 22.43 -5.91
CA ILE A 246 10.18 21.84 -4.57
C ILE A 246 10.89 22.73 -3.55
N ASP A 247 11.72 23.69 -3.98
CA ASP A 247 12.45 24.62 -3.12
C ASP A 247 11.56 25.76 -2.62
N THR A 248 10.58 25.40 -1.78
CA THR A 248 9.63 26.32 -1.21
C THR A 248 9.41 26.01 0.28
N SER A 249 8.86 26.95 1.03
CA SER A 249 8.54 26.79 2.46
C SER A 249 7.54 25.65 2.73
N HIS A 250 6.58 25.42 1.82
CA HIS A 250 5.65 24.28 1.85
C HIS A 250 6.20 23.04 1.12
N GLY A 251 7.33 23.17 0.42
CA GLY A 251 7.97 22.13 -0.34
C GLY A 251 8.90 21.25 0.52
N ILE A 252 10.10 21.05 0.01
CA ILE A 252 11.07 20.13 0.61
C ILE A 252 11.44 20.49 2.07
N TRP A 253 11.46 21.78 2.40
CA TRP A 253 11.83 22.28 3.72
C TRP A 253 10.79 21.99 4.80
N ARG A 254 9.56 21.70 4.41
CA ARG A 254 8.46 21.38 5.35
C ARG A 254 8.57 19.99 5.97
N CYS A 255 9.35 19.08 5.39
CA CYS A 255 9.51 17.72 5.91
C CYS A 255 10.16 17.71 7.30
N HIS A 256 9.55 17.03 8.28
CA HIS A 256 10.06 16.91 9.67
C HIS A 256 10.91 15.64 9.91
N PHE A 257 11.19 14.85 8.87
CA PHE A 257 11.96 13.60 8.98
C PHE A 257 11.42 12.56 9.98
N ALA A 258 10.10 12.47 10.14
CA ALA A 258 9.50 11.47 11.03
C ALA A 258 9.77 10.00 10.62
N GLY A 259 10.25 9.75 9.39
CA GLY A 259 10.57 8.41 8.89
C GLY A 259 9.37 7.50 8.58
N SER A 260 8.17 7.87 9.02
CA SER A 260 6.95 7.05 8.86
C SER A 260 6.67 6.66 7.40
N CYS A 261 7.05 7.52 6.44
CA CYS A 261 6.86 7.26 5.02
C CYS A 261 7.73 6.10 4.50
N SER A 262 8.93 5.94 5.01
CA SER A 262 9.85 4.85 4.65
C SER A 262 9.42 3.54 5.31
N ASN A 263 8.98 3.59 6.57
CA ASN A 263 8.55 2.42 7.33
C ASN A 263 7.31 1.72 6.74
N VAL A 264 6.38 2.47 6.10
CA VAL A 264 5.15 1.88 5.55
C VAL A 264 5.26 1.51 4.07
N CYS A 265 6.43 1.68 3.45
CA CYS A 265 6.57 1.45 2.02
C CYS A 265 6.62 -0.05 1.69
N PRO A 266 5.64 -0.60 0.95
CA PRO A 266 5.58 -2.05 0.65
C PRO A 266 6.59 -2.47 -0.43
N LYS A 267 7.36 -1.51 -0.97
CA LYS A 267 8.35 -1.73 -2.03
C LYS A 267 9.78 -1.36 -1.60
N GLY A 268 9.99 -1.10 -0.30
CA GLY A 268 11.31 -0.74 0.21
C GLY A 268 11.86 0.59 -0.34
N VAL A 269 11.01 1.44 -0.91
CA VAL A 269 11.42 2.80 -1.27
C VAL A 269 11.61 3.61 0.00
N ASP A 270 12.69 4.38 0.08
CA ASP A 270 12.94 5.32 1.17
C ASP A 270 12.68 6.77 0.75
N PRO A 271 11.44 7.29 0.88
CA PRO A 271 11.14 8.66 0.53
C PRO A 271 11.86 9.68 1.42
N ALA A 272 12.14 9.35 2.68
CA ALA A 272 12.86 10.23 3.59
C ALA A 272 14.30 10.45 3.12
N LEU A 273 14.98 9.39 2.66
CA LEU A 273 16.30 9.47 2.04
C LEU A 273 16.27 10.36 0.78
N GLY A 274 15.30 10.16 -0.12
CA GLY A 274 15.17 10.97 -1.33
C GLY A 274 15.04 12.47 -1.03
N ILE A 275 14.25 12.82 -0.01
CA ILE A 275 14.13 14.20 0.47
C ILE A 275 15.46 14.73 1.03
N GLN A 276 16.17 13.90 1.80
CA GLN A 276 17.47 14.29 2.38
C GLN A 276 18.51 14.55 1.30
N LEU A 277 18.58 13.72 0.28
CA LEU A 277 19.51 13.87 -0.84
C LEU A 277 19.23 15.15 -1.64
N LEU A 278 17.96 15.49 -1.89
CA LEU A 278 17.57 16.76 -2.51
C LEU A 278 17.96 17.97 -1.65
N ARG A 279 17.73 17.91 -0.32
CA ARG A 279 18.16 18.99 0.59
C ARG A 279 19.66 19.17 0.58
N SER A 280 20.42 18.08 0.65
CA SER A 280 21.88 18.13 0.61
C SER A 280 22.37 18.80 -0.69
N HIS A 281 21.69 18.54 -1.81
CA HIS A 281 22.00 19.19 -3.07
C HIS A 281 21.68 20.69 -3.04
N LEU A 282 20.49 21.08 -2.58
CA LEU A 282 20.08 22.50 -2.47
C LEU A 282 21.01 23.31 -1.54
N LEU A 283 21.55 22.67 -0.50
CA LEU A 283 22.53 23.28 0.41
C LEU A 283 23.97 23.25 -0.09
N GLY A 284 24.22 22.73 -1.30
CA GLY A 284 25.58 22.60 -1.84
C GLY A 284 26.47 21.58 -1.12
N ILE A 285 25.89 20.72 -0.28
CA ILE A 285 26.61 19.74 0.56
C ILE A 285 26.87 18.42 -0.23
N SER A 286 26.40 18.32 -1.46
CA SER A 286 26.31 17.06 -2.22
C SER A 286 27.64 16.47 -2.69
N ASN A 287 28.78 16.99 -2.28
CA ASN A 287 30.08 16.59 -2.82
C ASN A 287 30.72 15.38 -2.11
N SER A 288 29.95 14.51 -1.48
CA SER A 288 30.55 13.27 -1.00
C SER A 288 29.75 12.04 -1.47
N GLU A 289 30.08 11.54 -2.67
CA GLU A 289 29.69 10.19 -3.13
C GLU A 289 29.95 9.12 -2.06
N LYS A 290 31.01 9.28 -1.25
CA LYS A 290 31.34 8.47 -0.07
C LYS A 290 30.28 8.52 1.04
N LYS A 291 29.53 9.62 1.18
CA LYS A 291 28.48 9.75 2.22
C LYS A 291 27.16 9.13 1.76
N ILE A 292 26.89 9.18 0.47
CA ILE A 292 25.72 8.54 -0.17
C ILE A 292 25.87 7.01 -0.09
N ALA A 293 27.03 6.46 -0.43
CA ALA A 293 27.33 5.04 -0.31
C ALA A 293 27.14 4.54 1.14
N LYS A 294 27.62 5.27 2.15
CA LYS A 294 27.42 4.92 3.57
C LYS A 294 25.96 4.97 4.03
N LEU A 295 25.13 5.83 3.47
CA LEU A 295 23.71 5.91 3.79
C LEU A 295 22.93 4.78 3.10
N GLN A 296 23.34 4.39 1.90
CA GLN A 296 22.78 3.25 1.17
C GLN A 296 23.14 1.91 1.82
N ASP A 297 24.37 1.74 2.31
CA ASP A 297 24.80 0.57 3.10
C ASP A 297 24.01 0.43 4.41
N ARG A 298 23.68 1.55 5.06
CA ARG A 298 22.82 1.53 6.25
C ARG A 298 21.36 1.18 5.91
N SER A 299 20.86 1.62 4.77
CA SER A 299 19.52 1.25 4.27
C SER A 299 19.46 -0.23 3.93
N ASN A 300 20.50 -0.77 3.29
CA ASN A 300 20.59 -2.20 2.97
C ASN A 300 20.76 -3.08 4.21
N ASN A 301 21.48 -2.63 5.23
CA ASN A 301 21.57 -3.33 6.51
C ASN A 301 20.29 -3.24 7.36
N ASN A 302 19.47 -2.21 7.20
CA ASN A 302 18.14 -2.16 7.83
C ASN A 302 17.06 -2.93 7.02
N ASN A 303 17.34 -3.33 5.78
CA ASN A 303 16.52 -4.24 5.00
C ASN A 303 16.67 -5.73 5.42
N ASN A 304 17.26 -6.01 6.56
CA ASN A 304 17.27 -7.33 7.22
C ASN A 304 15.88 -7.89 7.55
N TYR A 305 14.80 -7.15 7.22
CA TYR A 305 13.45 -7.71 7.23
C TYR A 305 13.22 -8.78 6.17
N ASN A 306 13.99 -8.79 5.08
CA ASN A 306 13.90 -9.85 4.08
C ASN A 306 14.81 -11.06 4.39
N ASN A 307 15.91 -10.87 5.12
CA ASN A 307 16.76 -11.98 5.54
C ASN A 307 16.14 -12.81 6.67
N PHE A 308 15.29 -12.22 7.51
CA PHE A 308 14.60 -12.99 8.54
C PHE A 308 13.65 -14.07 7.99
N TYR A 309 13.12 -13.86 6.78
CA TYR A 309 12.27 -14.87 6.11
C TYR A 309 13.07 -15.93 5.34
N SER A 310 14.30 -15.64 4.90
CA SER A 310 15.15 -16.63 4.23
C SER A 310 15.81 -17.59 5.22
N GLU A 311 16.28 -17.11 6.36
CA GLU A 311 16.88 -17.94 7.40
C GLU A 311 15.85 -18.89 8.04
N GLU A 312 14.60 -18.46 8.30
CA GLU A 312 13.53 -19.35 8.80
C GLU A 312 13.05 -20.39 7.77
N LEU A 313 13.26 -20.15 6.48
CA LEU A 313 12.92 -21.12 5.44
C LEU A 313 14.03 -22.16 5.25
N GLU A 314 15.28 -21.74 5.34
CA GLU A 314 16.43 -22.64 5.26
C GLU A 314 16.49 -23.58 6.48
N GLU A 315 16.27 -23.09 7.72
CA GLU A 315 16.19 -23.93 8.91
C GLU A 315 15.07 -24.98 8.87
N LYS A 316 13.94 -24.66 8.24
CA LYS A 316 12.82 -25.61 8.12
C LYS A 316 13.00 -26.64 7.01
N GLU A 317 13.76 -26.32 5.97
CA GLU A 317 14.12 -27.27 4.92
C GLU A 317 15.18 -28.26 5.44
N GLU A 318 16.12 -27.83 6.28
CA GLU A 318 17.10 -28.70 6.94
C GLU A 318 16.43 -29.65 7.96
N GLU A 319 15.46 -29.18 8.76
CA GLU A 319 14.70 -30.04 9.69
C GLU A 319 13.84 -31.08 8.97
N GLU A 320 13.30 -30.79 7.77
CA GLU A 320 12.54 -31.77 6.98
C GLU A 320 13.42 -32.78 6.23
N GLU A 321 14.70 -32.49 6.02
CA GLU A 321 15.65 -33.46 5.44
C GLU A 321 16.27 -34.40 6.47
N GLU A 322 16.39 -33.98 7.74
CA GLU A 322 16.87 -34.87 8.83
C GLU A 322 15.79 -35.88 9.31
N GLU A 323 14.49 -35.62 9.05
CA GLU A 323 13.42 -36.59 9.37
C GLU A 323 13.13 -37.64 8.28
N LYS A 324 13.87 -37.65 7.18
CA LYS A 324 13.73 -38.65 6.10
C LYS A 324 14.89 -39.63 6.07
#